data_e2745bce6f9fa48a22f6f40b4c70197f
#
_entry.id   e2745bce6f9fa48a22f6f40b4c70197f
#
_cell.length_a   1.000
_cell.length_b   1.000
_cell.length_c   1.000
_cell.angle_alpha   90.00
_cell.angle_beta   90.00
_cell.angle_gamma   90.00
#
_symmetry.space_group_name_H-M   'P 1'
#
loop_
_entity.id
_entity.type
_entity.pdbx_description
1 polymer ?
#
loop_
_entity_poly.entity_id
_entity_poly.type
_entity_poly.pdbx_seq_one_letter_code
_entity_poly.pdbx_strand_id
1 'polypeptide(L)'
;VDGYRAIYKGYLADPDLQDARARWPFVCIWDNHEFSWQGWQSIVKAGKFEQASPSIKIAANQAWFEYLPARVSAPSGSLERFDPPAVKDVPITEWDSNGLGLEPGNLTAINSLKAYRALRYGRHLDLIVTDQHSYRMAEQTGRPEAAAFQTSDFPDFYPQMAMEIIDAGRAFADGNPPDQIIAGSLSAPNFRKDAAAYTLLGRRQREWFKEQLVNSQATWKIW
;
A
#
# COMPACT_ATOMS: atom_id res chain seq x y z
N VAL A 1 -11.89 0.28 17.15
CA VAL A 1 -11.50 -1.12 16.84
C VAL A 1 -12.71 -2.03 16.74
N ASP A 2 -13.76 -1.88 17.59
CA ASP A 2 -14.88 -2.83 17.67
C ASP A 2 -15.71 -2.93 16.37
N GLY A 3 -15.83 -1.86 15.61
CA GLY A 3 -16.45 -1.91 14.29
C GLY A 3 -15.71 -2.86 13.34
N TYR A 4 -14.39 -2.78 13.26
CA TYR A 4 -13.58 -3.71 12.47
C TYR A 4 -13.69 -5.15 12.95
N ARG A 5 -13.65 -5.37 14.28
CA ARG A 5 -13.85 -6.70 14.87
C ARG A 5 -15.20 -7.30 14.51
N ALA A 6 -16.25 -6.49 14.50
CA ALA A 6 -17.59 -6.94 14.14
C ALA A 6 -17.65 -7.42 12.67
N ILE A 7 -16.99 -6.70 11.75
CA ILE A 7 -16.89 -7.11 10.34
C ILE A 7 -16.16 -8.44 10.21
N TYR A 8 -14.98 -8.58 10.82
CA TYR A 8 -14.23 -9.85 10.77
C TYR A 8 -15.02 -11.03 11.38
N LYS A 9 -15.71 -10.80 12.49
CA LYS A 9 -16.59 -11.84 13.09
C LYS A 9 -17.71 -12.25 12.14
N GLY A 10 -18.32 -11.29 11.44
CA GLY A 10 -19.36 -11.57 10.46
C GLY A 10 -18.86 -12.47 9.32
N TYR A 11 -17.73 -12.12 8.70
CA TYR A 11 -17.15 -12.95 7.65
C TYR A 11 -16.65 -14.31 8.15
N LEU A 12 -16.07 -14.37 9.36
CA LEU A 12 -15.61 -15.64 9.94
C LEU A 12 -16.75 -16.58 10.37
N ALA A 13 -17.97 -16.07 10.45
CA ALA A 13 -19.17 -16.89 10.69
C ALA A 13 -19.70 -17.58 9.42
N ASP A 14 -19.20 -17.19 8.23
CA ASP A 14 -19.56 -17.82 6.97
C ASP A 14 -19.09 -19.28 6.92
N PRO A 15 -19.98 -20.27 6.71
CA PRO A 15 -19.63 -21.68 6.78
C PRO A 15 -18.68 -22.11 5.64
N ASP A 16 -18.78 -21.53 4.45
CA ASP A 16 -17.91 -21.86 3.33
C ASP A 16 -16.48 -21.38 3.59
N LEU A 17 -16.33 -20.19 4.20
CA LEU A 17 -15.04 -19.68 4.63
C LEU A 17 -14.44 -20.53 5.77
N GLN A 18 -15.26 -21.00 6.72
CA GLN A 18 -14.83 -21.91 7.77
C GLN A 18 -14.32 -23.23 7.19
N ASP A 19 -15.05 -23.83 6.25
CA ASP A 19 -14.66 -25.05 5.56
C ASP A 19 -13.35 -24.87 4.77
N ALA A 20 -13.19 -23.76 4.06
CA ALA A 20 -11.96 -23.45 3.35
C ALA A 20 -10.78 -23.32 4.31
N ARG A 21 -10.95 -22.60 5.41
CA ARG A 21 -9.89 -22.40 6.42
C ARG A 21 -9.53 -23.68 7.20
N ALA A 22 -10.46 -24.60 7.33
CA ALA A 22 -10.20 -25.91 7.93
C ALA A 22 -9.36 -26.83 7.02
N ARG A 23 -9.39 -26.61 5.71
CA ARG A 23 -8.73 -27.49 4.71
C ARG A 23 -7.41 -26.96 4.20
N TRP A 24 -7.27 -25.63 4.08
CA TRP A 24 -6.12 -25.00 3.45
C TRP A 24 -5.46 -23.95 4.35
N PRO A 25 -4.13 -23.85 4.32
CA PRO A 25 -3.42 -22.73 4.96
C PRO A 25 -3.69 -21.44 4.19
N PHE A 26 -3.87 -20.35 4.92
CA PHE A 26 -4.04 -19.02 4.35
C PHE A 26 -2.79 -18.18 4.59
N VAL A 27 -2.34 -17.49 3.55
CA VAL A 27 -1.33 -16.44 3.65
C VAL A 27 -2.01 -15.12 3.33
N CYS A 28 -2.26 -14.33 4.36
CA CYS A 28 -3.05 -13.11 4.26
C CYS A 28 -2.16 -11.87 4.20
N ILE A 29 -2.62 -10.88 3.44
CA ILE A 29 -2.20 -9.48 3.47
C ILE A 29 -3.45 -8.62 3.35
N TRP A 30 -3.40 -7.40 3.82
CA TRP A 30 -4.51 -6.46 3.61
C TRP A 30 -4.56 -5.91 2.19
N ASP A 31 -5.74 -5.47 1.80
CA ASP A 31 -6.04 -4.82 0.55
C ASP A 31 -6.40 -3.33 0.79
N ASN A 32 -7.00 -2.69 -0.20
CA ASN A 32 -7.34 -1.26 -0.18
C ASN A 32 -8.58 -0.92 0.67
N HIS A 33 -9.30 -1.91 1.21
CA HIS A 33 -10.51 -1.72 2.03
C HIS A 33 -10.37 -2.08 3.51
N GLU A 34 -9.29 -2.73 3.94
CA GLU A 34 -9.15 -3.16 5.33
C GLU A 34 -9.14 -2.01 6.35
N PHE A 35 -8.70 -0.85 5.92
CA PHE A 35 -8.59 0.31 6.78
C PHE A 35 -9.63 1.39 6.41
N SER A 36 -9.75 1.72 5.13
CA SER A 36 -10.80 2.56 4.55
C SER A 36 -10.89 2.33 3.05
N TRP A 37 -11.94 2.83 2.39
CA TRP A 37 -12.01 2.80 0.93
C TRP A 37 -10.76 3.42 0.31
N GLN A 38 -9.99 2.62 -0.43
CA GLN A 38 -8.73 3.04 -1.05
C GLN A 38 -7.74 3.77 -0.13
N GLY A 39 -7.75 3.46 1.18
CA GLY A 39 -6.85 4.06 2.14
C GLY A 39 -5.38 3.76 1.86
N TRP A 40 -4.52 4.73 2.14
CA TRP A 40 -3.08 4.60 1.95
C TRP A 40 -2.31 5.33 3.07
N GLN A 41 -1.17 4.80 3.47
CA GLN A 41 -0.48 5.20 4.70
C GLN A 41 -1.46 5.23 5.89
N SER A 42 -1.65 6.36 6.55
CA SER A 42 -2.72 6.54 7.54
C SER A 42 -3.86 7.44 7.03
N ILE A 43 -3.99 7.61 5.71
CA ILE A 43 -4.97 8.50 5.09
C ILE A 43 -6.22 7.71 4.74
N VAL A 44 -7.36 8.12 5.31
CA VAL A 44 -8.70 7.71 4.92
C VAL A 44 -9.10 8.43 3.65
N LYS A 45 -9.66 7.71 2.70
CA LYS A 45 -10.21 8.29 1.48
C LYS A 45 -11.71 8.01 1.38
N ALA A 46 -12.50 9.02 1.05
CA ALA A 46 -13.93 8.91 0.80
C ALA A 46 -14.30 9.82 -0.39
N GLY A 47 -14.33 9.24 -1.59
CA GLY A 47 -14.45 10.00 -2.83
C GLY A 47 -13.26 10.95 -3.02
N LYS A 48 -13.53 12.26 -3.06
CA LYS A 48 -12.49 13.30 -3.14
C LYS A 48 -11.95 13.76 -1.79
N PHE A 49 -12.51 13.25 -0.69
CA PHE A 49 -12.08 13.59 0.66
C PHE A 49 -10.95 12.69 1.08
N GLU A 50 -9.85 13.28 1.52
CA GLU A 50 -8.71 12.59 2.11
C GLU A 50 -8.37 13.24 3.44
N GLN A 51 -8.19 12.42 4.48
CA GLN A 51 -7.85 12.88 5.82
C GLN A 51 -6.87 11.92 6.48
N ALA A 52 -5.81 12.46 7.06
CA ALA A 52 -4.95 11.70 7.94
C ALA A 52 -5.72 11.24 9.19
N SER A 53 -5.77 9.94 9.41
CA SER A 53 -6.48 9.29 10.51
C SER A 53 -5.65 8.14 11.11
N PRO A 54 -4.48 8.45 11.69
CA PRO A 54 -3.60 7.47 12.32
C PRO A 54 -4.31 6.55 13.33
N SER A 55 -5.26 7.10 14.10
CA SER A 55 -6.03 6.32 15.09
C SER A 55 -6.89 5.23 14.44
N ILE A 56 -7.50 5.53 13.29
CA ILE A 56 -8.30 4.56 12.52
C ILE A 56 -7.38 3.49 11.92
N LYS A 57 -6.23 3.86 11.37
CA LYS A 57 -5.25 2.90 10.82
C LYS A 57 -4.77 1.92 11.90
N ILE A 58 -4.46 2.40 13.10
CA ILE A 58 -4.05 1.55 14.23
C ILE A 58 -5.18 0.62 14.64
N ALA A 59 -6.42 1.10 14.72
CA ALA A 59 -7.58 0.29 15.06
C ALA A 59 -7.84 -0.83 14.03
N ALA A 60 -7.67 -0.53 12.74
CA ALA A 60 -7.76 -1.52 11.67
C ALA A 60 -6.62 -2.56 11.74
N ASN A 61 -5.38 -2.10 11.95
CA ASN A 61 -4.22 -2.98 12.10
C ASN A 61 -4.37 -3.92 13.31
N GLN A 62 -4.90 -3.42 14.42
CA GLN A 62 -5.21 -4.25 15.60
C GLN A 62 -6.22 -5.34 15.28
N ALA A 63 -7.35 -4.99 14.67
CA ALA A 63 -8.36 -5.97 14.31
C ALA A 63 -7.83 -7.00 13.30
N TRP A 64 -7.06 -6.56 12.30
CA TRP A 64 -6.41 -7.45 11.35
C TRP A 64 -5.46 -8.44 12.05
N PHE A 65 -4.62 -7.96 12.97
CA PHE A 65 -3.72 -8.80 13.76
C PHE A 65 -4.47 -9.86 14.58
N GLU A 66 -5.61 -9.47 15.17
CA GLU A 66 -6.41 -10.35 16.04
C GLU A 66 -7.17 -11.45 15.27
N TYR A 67 -7.59 -11.17 14.03
CA TYR A 67 -8.54 -12.03 13.30
C TYR A 67 -7.95 -12.74 12.08
N LEU A 68 -6.84 -12.27 11.51
CA LEU A 68 -6.24 -12.89 10.33
C LEU A 68 -5.14 -13.90 10.72
N PRO A 69 -5.07 -15.06 10.04
CA PRO A 69 -4.10 -16.12 10.35
C PRO A 69 -2.71 -15.79 9.81
N ALA A 70 -2.14 -14.68 10.25
CA ALA A 70 -0.81 -14.24 9.82
C ALA A 70 0.13 -14.10 11.03
N ARG A 71 1.27 -14.79 11.00
CA ARG A 71 2.32 -14.57 12.00
C ARG A 71 3.10 -13.31 11.64
N VAL A 72 2.64 -12.19 12.11
CA VAL A 72 3.27 -10.88 11.97
C VAL A 72 3.54 -10.31 13.35
N SER A 73 4.65 -9.60 13.51
CA SER A 73 5.01 -9.00 14.79
C SER A 73 4.37 -7.64 14.93
N ALA A 74 3.67 -7.40 16.05
CA ALA A 74 3.37 -6.06 16.52
C ALA A 74 4.68 -5.29 16.84
N PRO A 75 4.66 -3.97 16.98
CA PRO A 75 5.84 -3.16 17.31
C PRO A 75 6.57 -3.60 18.58
N SER A 76 5.83 -4.18 19.54
CA SER A 76 6.37 -4.78 20.77
C SER A 76 7.15 -6.09 20.54
N GLY A 77 7.16 -6.62 19.30
CA GLY A 77 7.70 -7.95 18.98
C GLY A 77 6.79 -9.10 19.40
N SER A 78 5.65 -8.84 20.05
CA SER A 78 4.69 -9.86 20.44
C SER A 78 3.98 -10.45 19.22
N LEU A 79 3.80 -11.78 19.23
CA LEU A 79 2.97 -12.51 18.25
C LEU A 79 1.56 -12.81 18.81
N GLU A 80 1.30 -12.48 20.06
CA GLU A 80 0.07 -12.86 20.78
C GLU A 80 -0.79 -11.65 21.12
N ARG A 81 -0.17 -10.49 21.28
CA ARG A 81 -0.84 -9.28 21.74
C ARG A 81 -0.44 -8.06 20.90
N PHE A 82 -1.45 -7.33 20.46
CA PHE A 82 -1.28 -6.02 19.86
C PHE A 82 -1.52 -4.94 20.92
N ASP A 83 -0.49 -4.16 21.21
CA ASP A 83 -0.59 -3.00 22.10
C ASP A 83 -0.69 -1.73 21.22
N PRO A 84 -1.89 -1.13 21.08
CA PRO A 84 -2.09 0.01 20.18
C PRO A 84 -1.31 1.24 20.67
N PRO A 85 -0.41 1.80 19.84
CA PRO A 85 0.29 3.02 20.21
C PRO A 85 -0.68 4.20 20.25
N ALA A 86 -0.44 5.14 21.17
CA ALA A 86 -1.20 6.37 21.23
C ALA A 86 -0.75 7.35 20.12
N VAL A 87 -1.71 7.89 19.38
CA VAL A 87 -1.48 8.87 18.32
C VAL A 87 -2.53 9.96 18.35
N LYS A 88 -2.26 11.04 17.59
CA LYS A 88 -3.23 12.11 17.32
C LYS A 88 -3.52 12.15 15.83
N ASP A 89 -4.76 12.38 15.47
CA ASP A 89 -5.17 12.59 14.09
C ASP A 89 -4.92 14.06 13.73
N VAL A 90 -3.79 14.30 13.10
CA VAL A 90 -3.38 15.63 12.62
C VAL A 90 -3.02 15.54 11.13
N PRO A 91 -3.21 16.63 10.36
CA PRO A 91 -2.84 16.65 8.96
C PRO A 91 -1.36 16.32 8.74
N ILE A 92 -1.05 15.63 7.65
CA ILE A 92 0.33 15.42 7.20
C ILE A 92 0.73 16.65 6.40
N THR A 93 1.74 17.37 6.86
CA THR A 93 2.23 18.61 6.25
C THR A 93 3.60 18.47 5.60
N GLU A 94 4.36 17.44 5.99
CA GLU A 94 5.70 17.17 5.48
C GLU A 94 5.77 15.78 4.84
N TRP A 95 6.45 15.73 3.70
CA TRP A 95 6.60 14.52 2.89
C TRP A 95 8.06 14.33 2.48
N ASP A 96 8.54 13.09 2.50
CA ASP A 96 9.84 12.80 1.91
C ASP A 96 9.79 12.79 0.37
N SER A 97 10.96 12.68 -0.26
CA SER A 97 11.07 12.65 -1.73
C SER A 97 10.39 11.42 -2.38
N ASN A 98 10.01 10.42 -1.61
CA ASN A 98 9.28 9.24 -2.06
C ASN A 98 7.80 9.27 -1.68
N GLY A 99 7.28 10.43 -1.23
CA GLY A 99 5.88 10.62 -0.88
C GLY A 99 5.45 9.92 0.42
N LEU A 100 6.38 9.64 1.31
CA LEU A 100 6.07 9.19 2.67
C LEU A 100 5.81 10.39 3.57
N GLY A 101 4.65 10.42 4.23
CA GLY A 101 4.31 11.46 5.20
C GLY A 101 5.16 11.34 6.47
N LEU A 102 5.82 12.42 6.84
CA LEU A 102 6.79 12.45 7.94
C LEU A 102 6.16 12.79 9.30
N GLU A 103 4.86 13.06 9.35
CA GLU A 103 4.15 13.30 10.60
C GLU A 103 4.30 12.11 11.56
N PRO A 104 4.70 12.34 12.83
CA PRO A 104 4.95 11.26 13.80
C PRO A 104 3.76 10.31 13.97
N GLY A 105 2.52 10.83 13.94
CA GLY A 105 1.30 10.02 14.03
C GLY A 105 1.16 9.08 12.83
N ASN A 106 1.41 9.58 11.61
CA ASN A 106 1.41 8.76 10.39
C ASN A 106 2.46 7.64 10.47
N LEU A 107 3.70 8.00 10.79
CA LEU A 107 4.81 7.04 10.90
C LEU A 107 4.53 5.97 11.97
N THR A 108 3.98 6.36 13.10
CA THR A 108 3.57 5.43 14.16
C THR A 108 2.47 4.48 13.66
N ALA A 109 1.46 4.99 12.98
CA ALA A 109 0.34 4.19 12.50
C ALA A 109 0.74 3.17 11.43
N ILE A 110 1.49 3.58 10.41
CA ILE A 110 1.92 2.67 9.33
C ILE A 110 2.92 1.61 9.81
N ASN A 111 3.67 1.91 10.87
CA ASN A 111 4.60 0.96 11.49
C ASN A 111 3.99 0.20 12.68
N SER A 112 2.72 0.45 13.02
CA SER A 112 2.05 -0.26 14.12
C SER A 112 1.86 -1.75 13.86
N LEU A 113 1.92 -2.16 12.59
CA LEU A 113 1.95 -3.57 12.18
C LEU A 113 2.73 -3.71 10.88
N LYS A 114 3.78 -4.52 10.88
CA LYS A 114 4.56 -4.83 9.68
C LYS A 114 4.06 -6.12 9.05
N ALA A 115 3.24 -6.02 8.01
CA ALA A 115 2.62 -7.19 7.38
C ALA A 115 3.43 -7.76 6.19
N TYR A 116 4.29 -6.97 5.54
CA TYR A 116 5.15 -7.50 4.49
C TYR A 116 6.22 -8.43 5.05
N ARG A 117 6.39 -9.58 4.40
CA ARG A 117 7.24 -10.67 4.88
C ARG A 117 7.63 -11.63 3.77
N ALA A 118 8.68 -12.43 4.01
CA ALA A 118 9.03 -13.56 3.16
C ALA A 118 8.81 -14.86 3.94
N LEU A 119 8.25 -15.85 3.28
CA LEU A 119 7.98 -17.17 3.83
C LEU A 119 8.70 -18.23 2.99
N ARG A 120 9.49 -19.08 3.65
CA ARG A 120 10.22 -20.18 3.02
C ARG A 120 9.48 -21.49 3.16
N TYR A 121 9.14 -22.11 2.02
CA TYR A 121 8.54 -23.44 1.97
C TYR A 121 9.54 -24.46 1.41
N GLY A 122 10.20 -25.17 2.32
CA GLY A 122 11.25 -26.13 1.98
C GLY A 122 12.40 -25.46 1.20
N ARG A 123 13.01 -26.19 0.27
CA ARG A 123 14.14 -25.68 -0.55
C ARG A 123 13.72 -25.03 -1.86
N HIS A 124 12.46 -25.17 -2.24
CA HIS A 124 12.03 -24.85 -3.61
C HIS A 124 11.22 -23.56 -3.73
N LEU A 125 10.58 -23.08 -2.67
CA LEU A 125 9.63 -21.97 -2.77
C LEU A 125 9.93 -20.89 -1.74
N ASP A 126 10.13 -19.66 -2.23
CA ASP A 126 10.00 -18.43 -1.45
C ASP A 126 8.75 -17.68 -1.90
N LEU A 127 7.86 -17.40 -0.94
CA LEU A 127 6.71 -16.55 -1.11
C LEU A 127 6.99 -15.18 -0.48
N ILE A 128 6.99 -14.14 -1.31
CA ILE A 128 7.30 -12.77 -0.89
C ILE A 128 6.00 -11.98 -0.90
N VAL A 129 5.53 -11.61 0.29
CA VAL A 129 4.29 -10.87 0.51
C VAL A 129 4.63 -9.41 0.76
N THR A 130 4.10 -8.50 -0.06
CA THR A 130 4.31 -7.06 0.05
C THR A 130 3.08 -6.34 0.55
N ASP A 131 3.29 -5.20 1.20
CA ASP A 131 2.26 -4.25 1.63
C ASP A 131 2.22 -3.08 0.64
N GLN A 132 1.19 -3.01 -0.18
CA GLN A 132 1.05 -2.00 -1.23
C GLN A 132 0.29 -0.75 -0.75
N HIS A 133 -0.08 -0.66 0.52
CA HIS A 133 -0.90 0.42 1.03
C HIS A 133 -0.22 1.28 2.10
N SER A 134 0.51 0.67 3.05
CA SER A 134 1.06 1.41 4.18
C SER A 134 2.20 2.38 3.82
N TYR A 135 2.89 2.17 2.69
CA TYR A 135 4.09 2.94 2.36
C TYR A 135 4.04 3.59 0.97
N ARG A 136 2.89 3.50 0.29
CA ARG A 136 2.77 4.00 -1.09
C ARG A 136 2.72 5.52 -1.15
N MET A 137 3.13 6.07 -2.28
CA MET A 137 2.85 7.46 -2.65
C MET A 137 1.35 7.68 -2.85
N ALA A 138 0.93 8.94 -2.77
CA ALA A 138 -0.39 9.36 -3.28
C ALA A 138 -0.57 8.95 -4.74
N GLU A 139 -1.78 8.56 -5.09
CA GLU A 139 -2.14 8.25 -6.46
C GLU A 139 -1.98 9.47 -7.36
N GLN A 140 -1.28 9.29 -8.48
CA GLN A 140 -0.96 10.42 -9.36
C GLN A 140 -2.05 10.70 -10.39
N THR A 141 -2.84 9.70 -10.74
CA THR A 141 -3.94 9.80 -11.70
C THR A 141 -5.12 10.63 -11.19
N GLY A 142 -5.37 10.64 -9.88
CA GLY A 142 -6.42 11.47 -9.27
C GLY A 142 -6.10 12.98 -9.20
N ARG A 143 -4.92 13.40 -9.67
CA ARG A 143 -4.50 14.81 -9.61
C ARG A 143 -5.15 15.63 -10.73
N PRO A 144 -5.50 16.90 -10.46
CA PRO A 144 -6.06 17.79 -11.49
C PRO A 144 -5.18 17.90 -12.74
N GLU A 145 -3.85 17.87 -12.59
CA GLU A 145 -2.89 17.96 -13.69
C GLU A 145 -2.94 16.75 -14.62
N ALA A 146 -3.41 15.61 -14.15
CA ALA A 146 -3.60 14.39 -14.96
C ALA A 146 -4.97 14.34 -15.67
N ALA A 147 -5.89 15.26 -15.38
CA ALA A 147 -7.26 15.22 -15.89
C ALA A 147 -7.36 15.26 -17.42
N ALA A 148 -6.35 15.82 -18.12
CA ALA A 148 -6.31 15.84 -19.59
C ALA A 148 -6.24 14.43 -20.21
N PHE A 149 -5.85 13.41 -19.45
CA PHE A 149 -5.73 12.02 -19.91
C PHE A 149 -6.93 11.15 -19.59
N GLN A 150 -7.88 11.67 -18.82
CA GLN A 150 -9.19 11.01 -18.59
C GLN A 150 -10.10 11.25 -19.79
N THR A 151 -10.81 10.20 -20.19
CA THR A 151 -11.83 10.31 -21.24
C THR A 151 -13.19 9.90 -20.69
N SER A 152 -14.29 10.36 -21.31
CA SER A 152 -15.65 10.00 -20.93
C SER A 152 -15.91 8.50 -21.02
N ASP A 153 -15.28 7.84 -21.98
CA ASP A 153 -15.46 6.41 -22.25
C ASP A 153 -14.64 5.54 -21.27
N PHE A 154 -13.53 6.08 -20.71
CA PHE A 154 -12.65 5.39 -19.79
C PHE A 154 -12.22 6.32 -18.64
N PRO A 155 -13.15 6.68 -17.74
CA PRO A 155 -12.87 7.67 -16.70
C PRO A 155 -11.85 7.22 -15.64
N ASP A 156 -11.70 5.90 -15.48
CA ASP A 156 -10.78 5.30 -14.48
C ASP A 156 -9.46 4.82 -15.10
N PHE A 157 -9.29 4.95 -16.41
CA PHE A 157 -8.10 4.51 -17.12
C PHE A 157 -7.34 5.67 -17.76
N TYR A 158 -6.04 5.50 -17.85
CA TYR A 158 -5.14 6.47 -18.45
C TYR A 158 -4.36 5.78 -19.59
N PRO A 159 -4.03 6.51 -20.67
CA PRO A 159 -3.17 5.95 -21.71
C PRO A 159 -1.84 5.45 -21.13
N GLN A 160 -1.41 4.26 -21.51
CA GLN A 160 -0.19 3.64 -20.99
C GLN A 160 1.03 4.57 -21.15
N MET A 161 1.18 5.22 -22.30
CA MET A 161 2.28 6.16 -22.55
C MET A 161 2.32 7.32 -21.53
N ALA A 162 1.15 7.85 -21.15
CA ALA A 162 1.08 8.88 -20.14
C ALA A 162 1.48 8.34 -18.77
N MET A 163 0.99 7.13 -18.40
CA MET A 163 1.32 6.49 -17.12
C MET A 163 2.81 6.18 -17.00
N GLU A 164 3.45 5.70 -18.06
CA GLU A 164 4.89 5.43 -18.04
C GLU A 164 5.72 6.68 -17.70
N ILE A 165 5.35 7.83 -18.25
CA ILE A 165 6.02 9.11 -17.97
C ILE A 165 5.68 9.58 -16.54
N ILE A 166 4.41 9.53 -16.15
CA ILE A 166 3.93 9.95 -14.82
C ILE A 166 4.60 9.12 -13.71
N ASP A 167 4.66 7.81 -13.88
CA ASP A 167 5.22 6.90 -12.88
C ASP A 167 6.74 6.99 -12.81
N ALA A 168 7.42 7.10 -13.94
CA ALA A 168 8.86 7.23 -13.94
C ALA A 168 9.34 8.59 -13.40
N GLY A 169 8.56 9.65 -13.56
CA GLY A 169 8.92 10.97 -13.11
C GLY A 169 10.28 11.42 -13.71
N ARG A 170 11.15 11.98 -12.86
CA ARG A 170 12.49 12.43 -13.30
C ARG A 170 13.41 11.30 -13.83
N ALA A 171 13.06 10.03 -13.61
CA ALA A 171 13.86 8.90 -14.08
C ALA A 171 13.45 8.43 -15.49
N PHE A 172 12.41 9.01 -16.08
CA PHE A 172 11.98 8.67 -17.43
C PHE A 172 13.10 8.94 -18.45
N ALA A 173 13.24 8.04 -19.44
CA ALA A 173 14.24 8.13 -20.50
C ALA A 173 15.66 8.42 -19.95
N ASP A 174 16.10 7.61 -18.98
CA ASP A 174 17.41 7.72 -18.35
C ASP A 174 17.71 9.11 -17.75
N GLY A 175 16.69 9.75 -17.21
CA GLY A 175 16.81 11.06 -16.55
C GLY A 175 16.54 12.25 -17.48
N ASN A 176 15.93 12.00 -18.63
CA ASN A 176 15.55 13.04 -19.60
C ASN A 176 14.03 13.08 -19.84
N PRO A 177 13.21 13.32 -18.80
CA PRO A 177 11.76 13.36 -18.94
C PRO A 177 11.34 14.54 -19.84
N PRO A 178 10.31 14.36 -20.70
CA PRO A 178 9.83 15.42 -21.56
C PRO A 178 9.12 16.52 -20.75
N ASP A 179 9.09 17.75 -21.30
CA ASP A 179 8.33 18.86 -20.70
C ASP A 179 6.82 18.69 -20.86
N GLN A 180 6.39 17.93 -21.86
CA GLN A 180 5.00 17.63 -22.17
C GLN A 180 4.78 16.12 -22.16
N ILE A 181 3.68 15.67 -21.57
CA ILE A 181 3.18 14.30 -21.72
C ILE A 181 2.25 14.29 -22.93
N ILE A 182 2.53 13.44 -23.90
CA ILE A 182 1.72 13.30 -25.12
C ILE A 182 1.27 11.84 -25.22
N ALA A 183 -0.04 11.63 -25.36
CA ALA A 183 -0.65 10.30 -25.51
C ALA A 183 -1.74 10.35 -26.59
N GLY A 184 -1.37 10.06 -27.83
CA GLY A 184 -2.25 10.25 -29.00
C GLY A 184 -2.58 11.71 -29.23
N SER A 185 -3.85 12.05 -29.19
CA SER A 185 -4.34 13.44 -29.31
C SER A 185 -4.37 14.21 -27.98
N LEU A 186 -4.10 13.53 -26.86
CA LEU A 186 -4.12 14.11 -25.51
C LEU A 186 -2.73 14.63 -25.15
N SER A 187 -2.67 15.80 -24.50
CA SER A 187 -1.40 16.36 -24.02
C SER A 187 -1.61 17.22 -22.78
N ALA A 188 -0.60 17.23 -21.90
CA ALA A 188 -0.52 18.10 -20.73
C ALA A 188 0.93 18.40 -20.36
N PRO A 189 1.22 19.49 -19.63
CA PRO A 189 2.53 19.71 -19.03
C PRO A 189 2.94 18.52 -18.13
N ASN A 190 4.21 18.16 -18.16
CA ASN A 190 4.71 17.09 -17.32
C ASN A 190 4.87 17.56 -15.87
N PHE A 191 3.84 17.38 -15.07
CA PHE A 191 3.81 17.75 -13.64
C PHE A 191 4.67 16.85 -12.75
N ARG A 192 5.22 15.76 -13.31
CA ARG A 192 6.09 14.81 -12.60
C ARG A 192 7.56 14.91 -13.00
N LYS A 193 7.92 15.81 -13.91
CA LYS A 193 9.25 15.95 -14.49
C LYS A 193 10.39 15.92 -13.46
N ASP A 194 10.23 16.64 -12.35
CA ASP A 194 11.24 16.76 -11.30
C ASP A 194 10.99 15.83 -10.11
N ALA A 195 9.88 15.08 -10.12
CA ALA A 195 9.48 14.23 -9.02
C ALA A 195 10.18 12.87 -9.05
N ALA A 196 10.33 12.24 -7.88
CA ALA A 196 10.80 10.86 -7.79
C ALA A 196 9.82 9.90 -8.49
N ALA A 197 10.34 8.77 -8.96
CA ALA A 197 9.51 7.69 -9.51
C ALA A 197 8.44 7.26 -8.51
N TYR A 198 7.25 6.98 -9.03
CA TYR A 198 6.14 6.49 -8.22
C TYR A 198 6.48 5.14 -7.55
N THR A 199 5.96 4.93 -6.37
CA THR A 199 6.16 3.67 -5.65
C THR A 199 4.94 3.26 -4.85
N LEU A 200 4.52 2.01 -5.02
CA LEU A 200 3.52 1.34 -4.18
C LEU A 200 4.12 0.80 -2.88
N LEU A 201 5.40 0.47 -2.88
CA LEU A 201 6.04 -0.19 -1.74
C LEU A 201 6.75 0.78 -0.80
N GLY A 202 6.95 2.03 -1.21
CA GLY A 202 7.87 2.93 -0.54
C GLY A 202 9.32 2.47 -0.69
N ARG A 203 10.26 3.33 -0.31
CA ARG A 203 11.70 3.08 -0.52
C ARG A 203 12.19 1.85 0.26
N ARG A 204 11.93 1.82 1.56
CA ARG A 204 12.48 0.79 2.47
C ARG A 204 11.98 -0.61 2.14
N GLN A 205 10.68 -0.76 1.88
CA GLN A 205 10.11 -2.06 1.52
C GLN A 205 10.57 -2.50 0.12
N ARG A 206 10.71 -1.56 -0.83
CA ARG A 206 11.23 -1.86 -2.18
C ARG A 206 12.65 -2.39 -2.14
N GLU A 207 13.52 -1.78 -1.33
CA GLU A 207 14.90 -2.26 -1.12
C GLU A 207 14.89 -3.67 -0.51
N TRP A 208 14.13 -3.88 0.55
CA TRP A 208 13.94 -5.20 1.16
C TRP A 208 13.41 -6.23 0.14
N PHE A 209 12.42 -5.88 -0.68
CA PHE A 209 11.87 -6.79 -1.69
C PHE A 209 12.93 -7.23 -2.71
N LYS A 210 13.75 -6.30 -3.19
CA LYS A 210 14.87 -6.62 -4.09
C LYS A 210 15.90 -7.54 -3.42
N GLU A 211 16.23 -7.29 -2.16
CA GLU A 211 17.12 -8.15 -1.40
C GLU A 211 16.57 -9.57 -1.25
N GLN A 212 15.27 -9.72 -1.00
CA GLN A 212 14.64 -11.05 -0.95
C GLN A 212 14.77 -11.78 -2.30
N LEU A 213 14.58 -11.10 -3.41
CA LEU A 213 14.72 -11.71 -4.74
C LEU A 213 16.16 -12.12 -5.06
N VAL A 214 17.12 -11.25 -4.76
CA VAL A 214 18.53 -11.47 -5.07
C VAL A 214 19.14 -12.58 -4.19
N ASN A 215 18.81 -12.61 -2.90
CA ASN A 215 19.39 -13.53 -1.93
C ASN A 215 18.67 -14.89 -1.90
N SER A 216 17.53 -15.02 -2.53
CA SER A 216 16.76 -16.27 -2.54
C SER A 216 17.48 -17.37 -3.30
N GLN A 217 17.65 -18.52 -2.63
CA GLN A 217 18.16 -19.77 -3.20
C GLN A 217 17.02 -20.73 -3.60
N ALA A 218 15.75 -20.29 -3.52
CA ALA A 218 14.63 -21.12 -3.92
C ALA A 218 14.54 -21.25 -5.45
N THR A 219 14.05 -22.40 -5.91
CA THR A 219 13.75 -22.62 -7.33
C THR A 219 12.68 -21.64 -7.82
N TRP A 220 11.64 -21.44 -7.00
CA TRP A 220 10.51 -20.57 -7.28
C TRP A 220 10.48 -19.40 -6.30
N LYS A 221 10.39 -18.21 -6.85
CA LYS A 221 10.15 -16.98 -6.12
C LYS A 221 8.77 -16.47 -6.54
N ILE A 222 7.80 -16.58 -5.63
CA ILE A 222 6.43 -16.14 -5.88
C ILE A 222 6.22 -14.82 -5.14
N TRP A 223 5.76 -13.83 -5.87
CA TRP A 223 5.32 -12.54 -5.36
C TRP A 223 3.82 -12.41 -5.53
#